data_f596d3392e721b4fcaceda1530b9594d
#
_entry.id   f596d3392e721b4fcaceda1530b9594d
#
_cell.length_a   1.000
_cell.length_b   1.000
_cell.length_c   1.000
_cell.angle_alpha   90.00
_cell.angle_beta   90.00
_cell.angle_gamma   90.00
#
_symmetry.space_group_name_H-M   'P 1'
#
loop_
_entity.id
_entity.type
_entity.pdbx_description
1 polymer ?
#
loop_
_entity_poly.entity_id
_entity_poly.type
_entity_poly.pdbx_seq_one_letter_code
_entity_poly.pdbx_strand_id
1 'polypeptide(L)'
;MENQPFQQKPISARNSGQQRPPQRTTPPRMPQRQPIQTQRPPQQPPRQPQNQNPKKKKKGVGYRRRRNALLILLALMIVIVLVCTRCNSCRSISKGDGVQVNAPTEVTTQDASAATEAASDATEATTEETAKSGTVHVVAAGDHFVQTSVYNSAAAHAENGETYNFSYVYDGVKDLVNGSNADLRIINQETLICDNPDIEISGSNFNFNSPPEAGEAIVDLGFNVVSMCNNHLLDKGVEGLTSCMDYWDRLLQEHSDLLTYGVYRDVDDMNNIRIKEVNGLKVAFLAYTENINGYTVPDDSTIQITLTTQDDVIQEQIERANELADIVVVSAHWGDEDTFEVRDGVKAQAQNMIEWGADVIIGNHPHVPQTMEYITRSDGTQGFVFYAMGNFVSAQTFNINLISEVADFDLVYHEEDKQVTVENV
;
A
#
# COMPACT_ATOMS: atom_id res chain seq x y z
N MET A 1 0.39 72.02 -28.80
CA MET A 1 -0.92 72.58 -28.46
C MET A 1 -1.41 71.70 -27.35
N GLU A 2 -1.12 72.04 -26.26
CA GLU A 2 -1.47 72.97 -25.17
C GLU A 2 -2.30 72.23 -24.10
N ASN A 3 -1.69 72.06 -22.97
CA ASN A 3 -2.20 71.63 -21.66
C ASN A 3 -3.29 72.60 -21.16
N GLN A 4 -4.37 72.06 -20.62
CA GLN A 4 -5.16 72.81 -19.62
C GLN A 4 -5.48 71.92 -18.43
N PRO A 5 -5.37 72.37 -17.19
CA PRO A 5 -5.60 71.60 -15.98
C PRO A 5 -7.03 71.79 -15.48
N PHE A 6 -7.59 70.69 -14.90
CA PHE A 6 -8.88 70.72 -14.24
C PHE A 6 -8.83 71.39 -12.88
N GLN A 7 -9.58 72.47 -12.71
CA GLN A 7 -9.78 73.20 -11.45
C GLN A 7 -10.74 72.48 -10.51
N GLN A 8 -10.33 72.27 -9.27
CA GLN A 8 -11.22 71.88 -8.17
C GLN A 8 -11.99 73.11 -7.65
N LYS A 9 -13.31 72.98 -7.52
CA LYS A 9 -14.14 73.94 -6.77
C LYS A 9 -14.25 73.54 -5.31
N PRO A 10 -14.21 74.49 -4.36
CA PRO A 10 -14.35 74.18 -2.94
C PRO A 10 -15.84 74.06 -2.53
N ILE A 11 -16.10 73.01 -1.72
CA ILE A 11 -17.44 72.81 -1.07
C ILE A 11 -17.38 73.48 0.30
N SER A 12 -18.35 74.36 0.48
CA SER A 12 -18.54 75.21 1.68
C SER A 12 -18.86 74.40 2.91
N ALA A 13 -18.32 74.83 4.02
CA ALA A 13 -18.63 74.40 5.38
C ALA A 13 -20.11 74.67 5.77
N ARG A 14 -20.77 73.68 6.35
CA ARG A 14 -22.01 73.83 7.08
C ARG A 14 -21.92 73.10 8.42
N ASN A 15 -21.90 73.90 9.43
CA ASN A 15 -22.35 73.81 10.81
C ASN A 15 -22.41 72.45 11.54
N SER A 16 -21.65 72.44 12.55
CA SER A 16 -21.67 71.68 13.78
C SER A 16 -23.07 71.45 14.41
N GLY A 17 -23.50 70.18 14.48
CA GLY A 17 -24.48 69.70 15.41
C GLY A 17 -23.82 68.60 16.24
N GLN A 18 -23.58 68.95 17.50
CA GLN A 18 -23.12 67.97 18.50
C GLN A 18 -24.16 66.87 18.71
N GLN A 19 -23.92 65.69 18.22
CA GLN A 19 -24.64 64.47 18.64
C GLN A 19 -23.85 63.75 19.69
N ARG A 20 -24.46 63.51 20.83
CA ARG A 20 -23.94 62.69 21.93
C ARG A 20 -23.67 61.26 21.41
N PRO A 21 -22.62 60.60 21.91
CA PRO A 21 -22.35 59.21 21.57
C PRO A 21 -23.49 58.29 22.08
N PRO A 22 -23.87 57.23 21.34
CA PRO A 22 -24.89 56.30 21.78
C PRO A 22 -24.36 55.52 23.00
N GLN A 23 -25.22 55.45 24.01
CA GLN A 23 -24.98 54.64 25.21
C GLN A 23 -24.81 53.20 24.78
N ARG A 24 -23.72 52.56 25.22
CA ARG A 24 -23.48 51.12 25.12
C ARG A 24 -24.57 50.42 25.93
N THR A 25 -25.48 49.79 25.23
CA THR A 25 -26.39 48.80 25.85
C THR A 25 -25.57 47.54 26.10
N THR A 26 -25.45 47.17 27.36
CA THR A 26 -24.91 45.89 27.81
C THR A 26 -25.75 44.76 27.22
N PRO A 27 -25.17 43.72 26.65
CA PRO A 27 -25.92 42.57 26.19
C PRO A 27 -26.57 41.85 27.38
N PRO A 28 -27.76 41.25 27.24
CA PRO A 28 -28.43 40.54 28.31
C PRO A 28 -27.56 39.38 28.80
N ARG A 29 -27.38 39.29 30.12
CA ARG A 29 -26.70 38.16 30.77
C ARG A 29 -27.41 36.87 30.38
N MET A 30 -26.69 35.97 29.75
CA MET A 30 -27.16 34.58 29.57
C MET A 30 -27.41 33.96 30.98
N PRO A 31 -28.46 33.19 31.15
CA PRO A 31 -28.66 32.46 32.40
C PRO A 31 -27.49 31.48 32.61
N GLN A 32 -26.88 31.55 33.78
CA GLN A 32 -25.85 30.59 34.19
C GLN A 32 -26.48 29.21 34.19
N ARG A 33 -25.97 28.32 33.34
CA ARG A 33 -26.27 26.89 33.42
C ARG A 33 -25.75 26.36 34.76
N GLN A 34 -26.65 25.84 35.56
CA GLN A 34 -26.28 25.07 36.75
C GLN A 34 -25.38 23.89 36.31
N PRO A 35 -24.35 23.53 37.09
CA PRO A 35 -23.50 22.36 36.77
C PRO A 35 -24.38 21.11 36.72
N ILE A 36 -24.33 20.41 35.60
CA ILE A 36 -24.93 19.07 35.46
C ILE A 36 -24.22 18.18 36.47
N GLN A 37 -24.93 17.72 37.48
CA GLN A 37 -24.45 16.66 38.37
C GLN A 37 -24.25 15.42 37.48
N THR A 38 -23.01 15.08 37.18
CA THR A 38 -22.66 13.79 36.61
C THR A 38 -23.06 12.71 37.60
N GLN A 39 -24.13 12.00 37.32
CA GLN A 39 -24.48 10.77 38.04
C GLN A 39 -23.34 9.78 37.80
N ARG A 40 -22.67 9.37 38.86
CA ARG A 40 -21.71 8.23 38.79
C ARG A 40 -22.45 7.03 38.24
N PRO A 41 -21.82 6.29 37.29
CA PRO A 41 -22.40 5.04 36.86
C PRO A 41 -22.57 4.09 38.08
N PRO A 42 -23.62 3.27 38.11
CA PRO A 42 -23.89 2.38 39.23
C PRO A 42 -22.69 1.44 39.43
N GLN A 43 -22.13 1.45 40.64
CA GLN A 43 -21.08 0.51 41.06
C GLN A 43 -21.63 -0.91 40.98
N GLN A 44 -20.96 -1.76 40.22
CA GLN A 44 -21.25 -3.19 40.22
C GLN A 44 -21.06 -3.74 41.66
N PRO A 45 -21.94 -4.64 42.10
CA PRO A 45 -21.77 -5.27 43.40
C PRO A 45 -20.46 -6.08 43.44
N PRO A 46 -19.78 -6.14 44.62
CA PRO A 46 -18.52 -6.87 44.75
C PRO A 46 -18.73 -8.34 44.40
N ARG A 47 -17.93 -8.82 43.41
CA ARG A 47 -17.91 -10.24 43.04
C ARG A 47 -17.42 -11.05 44.25
N GLN A 48 -18.22 -12.00 44.70
CA GLN A 48 -17.81 -12.97 45.69
C GLN A 48 -16.62 -13.78 45.14
N PRO A 49 -15.63 -14.12 45.99
CA PRO A 49 -14.50 -14.94 45.55
C PRO A 49 -14.98 -16.33 45.14
N GLN A 50 -14.90 -16.64 43.85
CA GLN A 50 -15.10 -17.99 43.35
C GLN A 50 -13.94 -18.87 43.84
N ASN A 51 -14.30 -19.88 44.59
CA ASN A 51 -13.43 -20.96 45.10
C ASN A 51 -12.70 -21.63 43.93
N GLN A 52 -11.42 -21.32 43.72
CA GLN A 52 -10.62 -21.92 42.66
C GLN A 52 -10.16 -23.31 43.12
N ASN A 53 -10.86 -24.31 42.64
CA ASN A 53 -10.37 -25.69 42.69
C ASN A 53 -9.15 -25.82 41.77
N PRO A 54 -8.01 -26.31 42.19
CA PRO A 54 -6.80 -26.40 41.36
C PRO A 54 -6.99 -27.45 40.27
N LYS A 55 -7.22 -26.97 39.02
CA LYS A 55 -7.21 -27.85 37.84
C LYS A 55 -5.82 -28.49 37.68
N LYS A 56 -5.74 -29.81 37.88
CA LYS A 56 -4.56 -30.62 37.56
C LYS A 56 -4.16 -30.38 36.10
N LYS A 57 -3.00 -29.80 35.88
CA LYS A 57 -2.39 -29.63 34.55
C LYS A 57 -2.19 -31.00 33.92
N LYS A 58 -2.95 -31.34 32.87
CA LYS A 58 -2.65 -32.48 31.99
C LYS A 58 -1.43 -32.12 31.12
N LYS A 59 -0.23 -32.40 31.65
CA LYS A 59 0.99 -32.45 30.85
C LYS A 59 0.99 -33.80 30.13
N GLY A 60 1.07 -33.83 28.79
CA GLY A 60 1.50 -35.06 28.15
C GLY A 60 1.00 -35.44 26.75
N VAL A 61 0.10 -34.71 26.09
CA VAL A 61 -0.37 -35.14 24.77
C VAL A 61 0.40 -34.47 23.62
N GLY A 62 0.79 -33.22 23.77
CA GLY A 62 1.52 -32.47 22.71
C GLY A 62 2.97 -32.96 22.51
N TYR A 63 3.65 -33.33 23.60
CA TYR A 63 5.03 -33.79 23.52
C TYR A 63 5.19 -35.16 22.82
N ARG A 64 4.27 -36.08 23.02
CA ARG A 64 4.30 -37.41 22.35
C ARG A 64 4.00 -37.27 20.84
N ARG A 65 3.12 -36.36 20.41
CA ARG A 65 2.84 -36.11 18.98
C ARG A 65 4.05 -35.53 18.29
N ARG A 66 4.70 -34.52 18.85
CA ARG A 66 5.89 -33.88 18.25
C ARG A 66 7.07 -34.87 18.16
N ARG A 67 7.28 -35.70 19.16
CA ARG A 67 8.35 -36.75 19.15
C ARG A 67 8.10 -37.82 18.09
N ASN A 68 6.84 -38.22 17.89
CA ASN A 68 6.49 -39.19 16.84
C ASN A 68 6.61 -38.61 15.44
N ALA A 69 6.26 -37.34 15.21
CA ALA A 69 6.47 -36.65 13.94
C ALA A 69 7.96 -36.55 13.60
N LEU A 70 8.81 -36.20 14.56
CA LEU A 70 10.28 -36.15 14.38
C LEU A 70 10.89 -37.51 14.02
N LEU A 71 10.41 -38.59 14.64
CA LEU A 71 10.86 -39.95 14.33
C LEU A 71 10.44 -40.42 12.94
N ILE A 72 9.26 -40.01 12.46
CA ILE A 72 8.77 -40.29 11.10
C ILE A 72 9.61 -39.55 10.07
N LEU A 73 9.92 -38.25 10.31
CA LEU A 73 10.80 -37.48 9.42
C LEU A 73 12.20 -38.05 9.35
N LEU A 74 12.77 -38.50 10.48
CA LEU A 74 14.09 -39.13 10.51
C LEU A 74 14.11 -40.45 9.75
N ALA A 75 13.04 -41.25 9.83
CA ALA A 75 12.88 -42.50 9.09
C ALA A 75 12.77 -42.25 7.59
N LEU A 76 12.04 -41.20 7.15
CA LEU A 76 11.92 -40.78 5.75
C LEU A 76 13.29 -40.32 5.19
N MET A 77 14.02 -39.52 5.93
CA MET A 77 15.38 -39.10 5.54
C MET A 77 16.32 -40.29 5.34
N ILE A 78 16.27 -41.28 6.21
CA ILE A 78 17.09 -42.53 6.10
C ILE A 78 16.68 -43.28 4.82
N VAL A 79 15.40 -43.39 4.50
CA VAL A 79 14.93 -44.06 3.27
C VAL A 79 15.40 -43.31 2.05
N ILE A 80 15.35 -41.97 2.02
CA ILE A 80 15.84 -41.14 0.91
C ILE A 80 17.36 -41.38 0.71
N VAL A 81 18.15 -41.36 1.77
CA VAL A 81 19.60 -41.60 1.70
C VAL A 81 19.88 -43.00 1.17
N LEU A 82 19.13 -44.01 1.57
CA LEU A 82 19.31 -45.41 1.10
C LEU A 82 18.91 -45.56 -0.38
N VAL A 83 17.89 -44.82 -0.84
CA VAL A 83 17.49 -44.79 -2.28
C VAL A 83 18.54 -44.06 -3.10
N CYS A 84 19.05 -42.93 -2.64
CA CYS A 84 20.11 -42.19 -3.33
C CYS A 84 21.46 -42.97 -3.41
N THR A 85 21.80 -43.71 -2.36
CA THR A 85 23.01 -44.55 -2.41
C THR A 85 22.89 -45.75 -3.31
N ARG A 86 21.67 -46.29 -3.54
CA ARG A 86 21.43 -47.35 -4.55
C ARG A 86 21.39 -46.81 -6.00
N CYS A 87 21.04 -45.56 -6.22
CA CYS A 87 21.09 -44.94 -7.56
C CYS A 87 22.52 -44.61 -8.05
N ASN A 88 23.49 -44.50 -7.15
CA ASN A 88 24.89 -44.23 -7.54
C ASN A 88 25.62 -45.45 -8.16
N SER A 89 24.98 -46.62 -8.19
CA SER A 89 25.57 -47.85 -8.78
C SER A 89 25.38 -47.95 -10.30
N CYS A 90 24.72 -46.99 -10.95
CA CYS A 90 24.46 -47.00 -12.40
C CYS A 90 25.29 -45.97 -13.19
N ARG A 91 26.36 -45.44 -12.62
CA ARG A 91 27.20 -44.44 -13.29
C ARG A 91 28.63 -44.93 -13.58
N SER A 92 28.74 -46.15 -14.15
CA SER A 92 29.98 -46.62 -14.72
C SER A 92 29.67 -47.65 -15.80
N ILE A 93 29.44 -47.22 -17.06
CA ILE A 93 29.65 -47.95 -18.32
C ILE A 93 29.34 -46.92 -19.43
N SER A 94 30.34 -46.38 -20.04
CA SER A 94 30.73 -46.45 -21.43
C SER A 94 31.84 -45.44 -21.76
N LYS A 95 33.02 -45.94 -21.74
CA LYS A 95 34.12 -45.51 -22.64
C LYS A 95 34.37 -46.71 -23.51
N GLY A 96 34.35 -46.53 -24.82
CA GLY A 96 34.77 -47.53 -25.77
C GLY A 96 34.10 -47.37 -27.13
N ASP A 97 34.94 -46.98 -27.99
CA ASP A 97 35.15 -47.43 -29.38
C ASP A 97 34.50 -46.62 -30.50
N GLY A 98 35.45 -46.06 -31.25
CA GLY A 98 35.28 -45.40 -32.52
C GLY A 98 34.90 -46.33 -33.63
N VAL A 99 34.17 -45.84 -34.62
CA VAL A 99 34.16 -46.35 -36.00
C VAL A 99 34.17 -45.16 -36.93
N GLN A 100 35.25 -45.09 -37.71
CA GLN A 100 35.38 -44.30 -38.92
C GLN A 100 34.48 -44.89 -39.99
N VAL A 101 33.76 -44.11 -40.79
CA VAL A 101 33.47 -44.41 -42.17
C VAL A 101 33.26 -43.11 -42.99
N ASN A 102 34.25 -42.80 -43.82
CA ASN A 102 34.28 -42.31 -45.18
C ASN A 102 33.28 -41.29 -45.73
N ALA A 103 33.91 -40.25 -46.25
CA ALA A 103 33.36 -39.40 -47.32
C ALA A 103 33.45 -40.21 -48.69
N PRO A 104 32.64 -39.86 -49.67
CA PRO A 104 33.14 -39.29 -50.88
C PRO A 104 32.25 -38.20 -51.48
N THR A 105 32.62 -37.27 -52.21
CA THR A 105 33.42 -37.02 -53.43
C THR A 105 32.85 -35.75 -54.07
N GLU A 106 33.69 -34.90 -54.46
CA GLU A 106 33.53 -33.69 -55.27
C GLU A 106 32.68 -33.88 -56.55
N VAL A 107 31.97 -32.78 -56.93
CA VAL A 107 31.84 -32.41 -58.35
C VAL A 107 31.97 -30.89 -58.48
N THR A 108 33.00 -30.53 -59.21
CA THR A 108 33.42 -29.26 -59.78
C THR A 108 32.47 -28.76 -60.86
N THR A 109 32.25 -27.46 -61.04
CA THR A 109 32.53 -26.59 -62.18
C THR A 109 32.10 -25.17 -61.90
N GLN A 110 32.97 -24.15 -61.84
CA GLN A 110 33.35 -23.11 -62.82
C GLN A 110 32.13 -22.33 -63.33
N ASP A 111 32.06 -21.00 -63.32
CA ASP A 111 32.99 -19.93 -63.70
C ASP A 111 32.52 -18.56 -63.25
N ALA A 112 33.46 -17.73 -62.84
CA ALA A 112 33.76 -16.35 -63.19
C ALA A 112 32.70 -15.26 -63.13
N SER A 113 32.90 -14.21 -62.29
CA SER A 113 33.35 -12.90 -62.76
C SER A 113 33.36 -11.87 -61.62
N ALA A 114 34.49 -11.23 -61.55
CA ALA A 114 34.88 -10.06 -60.73
C ALA A 114 33.85 -9.01 -60.44
N ALA A 115 33.91 -8.47 -59.21
CA ALA A 115 34.04 -7.00 -58.95
C ALA A 115 34.16 -6.67 -57.46
N THR A 116 35.25 -6.04 -57.15
CA THR A 116 35.46 -4.89 -56.23
C THR A 116 35.28 -5.07 -54.74
N GLU A 117 36.43 -4.99 -54.10
CA GLU A 117 36.64 -4.70 -52.68
C GLU A 117 35.84 -3.49 -52.16
N ALA A 118 35.14 -3.67 -51.05
CA ALA A 118 34.94 -2.64 -50.07
C ALA A 118 35.07 -3.29 -48.71
N ALA A 119 36.21 -3.12 -48.07
CA ALA A 119 36.40 -3.40 -46.66
C ALA A 119 35.42 -2.52 -45.87
N SER A 120 34.42 -3.13 -45.26
CA SER A 120 33.66 -2.47 -44.18
C SER A 120 34.23 -2.99 -42.86
N ASP A 121 34.94 -2.11 -42.21
CA ASP A 121 35.34 -2.16 -40.83
C ASP A 121 34.08 -2.41 -40.00
N ALA A 122 33.88 -3.65 -39.54
CA ALA A 122 32.87 -3.96 -38.55
C ALA A 122 33.41 -3.49 -37.20
N THR A 123 33.21 -2.23 -36.91
CA THR A 123 33.26 -1.73 -35.53
C THR A 123 32.20 -2.51 -34.78
N GLU A 124 32.59 -3.46 -33.94
CA GLU A 124 31.76 -3.94 -32.84
C GLU A 124 31.36 -2.69 -32.03
N ALA A 125 30.14 -2.24 -32.22
CA ALA A 125 29.51 -1.33 -31.29
C ALA A 125 29.32 -2.12 -30.00
N THR A 126 30.29 -2.02 -29.10
CA THR A 126 30.04 -2.19 -27.68
C THR A 126 28.95 -1.13 -27.34
N THR A 127 27.72 -1.56 -27.26
CA THR A 127 26.70 -0.83 -26.52
C THR A 127 27.26 -0.74 -25.11
N GLU A 128 27.86 0.40 -24.76
CA GLU A 128 28.00 0.81 -23.39
C GLU A 128 26.55 0.83 -22.87
N GLU A 129 26.20 -0.14 -22.05
CA GLU A 129 25.00 -0.13 -21.25
C GLU A 129 25.12 1.13 -20.40
N THR A 130 24.44 2.21 -20.79
CA THR A 130 24.43 3.47 -20.03
C THR A 130 23.84 3.13 -18.68
N ALA A 131 24.61 3.45 -17.62
CA ALA A 131 24.20 3.21 -16.25
C ALA A 131 22.75 3.67 -16.03
N LYS A 132 21.91 2.77 -15.51
CA LYS A 132 20.48 2.98 -15.29
C LYS A 132 20.31 3.80 -14.03
N SER A 133 20.13 5.11 -14.13
CA SER A 133 19.74 5.96 -13.02
C SER A 133 18.46 6.71 -13.38
N GLY A 134 17.60 6.93 -12.42
CA GLY A 134 16.35 7.61 -12.69
C GLY A 134 15.61 7.98 -11.43
N THR A 135 14.63 8.84 -11.60
CA THR A 135 13.75 9.31 -10.55
C THR A 135 12.33 8.84 -10.82
N VAL A 136 11.66 8.37 -9.79
CA VAL A 136 10.22 8.09 -9.77
C VAL A 136 9.58 9.08 -8.81
N HIS A 137 8.74 9.98 -9.34
CA HIS A 137 8.02 10.95 -8.55
C HIS A 137 6.73 10.34 -7.99
N VAL A 138 6.52 10.44 -6.68
CA VAL A 138 5.48 9.75 -5.94
C VAL A 138 4.60 10.73 -5.18
N VAL A 139 3.29 10.59 -5.33
CA VAL A 139 2.29 11.13 -4.40
C VAL A 139 1.66 9.98 -3.64
N ALA A 140 1.66 10.04 -2.31
CA ALA A 140 1.02 9.03 -1.48
C ALA A 140 -0.04 9.67 -0.57
N ALA A 141 -1.17 8.99 -0.43
CA ALA A 141 -2.27 9.37 0.43
C ALA A 141 -2.65 8.22 1.37
N GLY A 142 -3.29 8.55 2.47
CA GLY A 142 -3.68 7.61 3.50
C GLY A 142 -4.98 6.85 3.23
N ASP A 143 -5.76 6.66 4.28
CA ASP A 143 -6.91 5.76 4.30
C ASP A 143 -8.10 6.32 3.51
N HIS A 144 -8.45 5.65 2.42
CA HIS A 144 -9.71 5.84 1.72
C HIS A 144 -10.81 5.06 2.45
N PHE A 145 -11.35 5.70 3.49
CA PHE A 145 -12.28 5.10 4.44
C PHE A 145 -13.71 5.61 4.21
N VAL A 146 -14.40 5.00 3.25
CA VAL A 146 -15.73 5.43 2.77
C VAL A 146 -16.83 4.94 3.71
N GLN A 147 -17.11 5.71 4.73
CA GLN A 147 -18.19 5.46 5.69
C GLN A 147 -19.55 5.95 5.17
N THR A 148 -20.63 5.57 5.87
CA THR A 148 -22.02 5.93 5.51
C THR A 148 -22.22 7.41 5.20
N SER A 149 -21.63 8.32 5.97
CA SER A 149 -21.81 9.76 5.75
C SER A 149 -21.07 10.24 4.49
N VAL A 150 -19.98 9.58 4.08
CA VAL A 150 -19.23 9.89 2.86
C VAL A 150 -20.08 9.57 1.64
N TYR A 151 -20.55 8.33 1.50
CA TYR A 151 -21.37 7.98 0.33
C TYR A 151 -22.75 8.63 0.34
N ASN A 152 -23.33 8.94 1.50
CA ASN A 152 -24.55 9.75 1.57
C ASN A 152 -24.31 11.19 1.08
N SER A 153 -23.13 11.77 1.35
CA SER A 153 -22.76 13.06 0.76
C SER A 153 -22.62 12.98 -0.75
N ALA A 154 -21.96 11.92 -1.27
CA ALA A 154 -21.87 11.68 -2.70
C ALA A 154 -23.25 11.53 -3.35
N ALA A 155 -24.17 10.78 -2.73
CA ALA A 155 -25.56 10.64 -3.20
C ALA A 155 -26.35 11.95 -3.20
N ALA A 156 -26.15 12.80 -2.17
CA ALA A 156 -26.83 14.09 -2.06
C ALA A 156 -26.39 15.11 -3.12
N HIS A 157 -25.23 14.90 -3.74
CA HIS A 157 -24.67 15.75 -4.79
C HIS A 157 -24.66 15.07 -6.17
N ALA A 158 -25.32 13.91 -6.29
CA ALA A 158 -25.50 13.22 -7.55
C ALA A 158 -26.40 14.05 -8.49
N GLU A 159 -26.00 14.16 -9.74
CA GLU A 159 -26.69 14.92 -10.78
C GLU A 159 -26.93 14.03 -12.02
N ASN A 160 -27.80 14.46 -12.92
CA ASN A 160 -27.99 13.85 -14.25
C ASN A 160 -28.32 12.34 -14.26
N GLY A 161 -28.87 11.81 -13.15
CA GLY A 161 -29.24 10.38 -13.04
C GLY A 161 -28.16 9.46 -12.49
N GLU A 162 -27.05 10.02 -12.04
CA GLU A 162 -26.04 9.30 -11.24
C GLU A 162 -26.64 8.85 -9.90
N THR A 163 -26.07 7.78 -9.31
CA THR A 163 -26.42 7.35 -7.94
C THR A 163 -25.56 8.09 -6.91
N TYR A 164 -24.28 8.27 -7.21
CA TYR A 164 -23.29 8.90 -6.36
C TYR A 164 -22.39 9.83 -7.17
N ASN A 165 -22.04 10.98 -6.61
CA ASN A 165 -21.04 11.90 -7.16
C ASN A 165 -19.85 11.98 -6.19
N PHE A 166 -18.88 11.08 -6.33
CA PHE A 166 -17.66 11.10 -5.53
C PHE A 166 -16.68 12.18 -5.97
N SER A 167 -16.76 12.69 -7.21
CA SER A 167 -15.94 13.82 -7.64
C SER A 167 -16.16 15.04 -6.74
N TYR A 168 -17.40 15.27 -6.29
CA TYR A 168 -17.70 16.30 -5.31
C TYR A 168 -16.96 16.09 -3.97
N VAL A 169 -16.85 14.84 -3.52
CA VAL A 169 -16.17 14.50 -2.25
C VAL A 169 -14.69 14.85 -2.32
N TYR A 170 -14.06 14.66 -3.48
CA TYR A 170 -12.62 14.84 -3.66
C TYR A 170 -12.22 16.21 -4.22
N ASP A 171 -13.17 17.08 -4.55
CA ASP A 171 -12.90 18.39 -5.20
C ASP A 171 -11.88 19.23 -4.39
N GLY A 172 -11.94 19.16 -3.06
CA GLY A 172 -11.04 19.91 -2.17
C GLY A 172 -9.58 19.42 -2.17
N VAL A 173 -9.29 18.20 -2.65
CA VAL A 173 -7.94 17.58 -2.64
C VAL A 173 -7.42 17.29 -4.05
N LYS A 174 -8.21 17.52 -5.07
CA LYS A 174 -7.90 17.24 -6.46
C LYS A 174 -6.58 17.87 -6.93
N ASP A 175 -6.37 19.12 -6.59
CA ASP A 175 -5.18 19.87 -6.99
C ASP A 175 -3.92 19.36 -6.25
N LEU A 176 -4.06 18.82 -5.04
CA LEU A 176 -2.96 18.19 -4.31
C LEU A 176 -2.53 16.87 -4.96
N VAL A 177 -3.50 16.05 -5.39
CA VAL A 177 -3.21 14.75 -6.02
C VAL A 177 -2.64 14.93 -7.43
N ASN A 178 -3.13 15.92 -8.19
CA ASN A 178 -2.79 16.07 -9.62
C ASN A 178 -1.76 17.17 -9.89
N GLY A 179 -1.44 18.02 -8.92
CA GLY A 179 -0.61 19.22 -9.14
C GLY A 179 0.86 18.93 -9.42
N SER A 180 1.39 17.81 -8.97
CA SER A 180 2.82 17.49 -9.03
C SER A 180 3.26 16.72 -10.28
N ASN A 181 2.34 16.25 -11.14
CA ASN A 181 2.64 15.34 -12.26
C ASN A 181 3.36 14.06 -11.82
N ALA A 182 3.01 13.52 -10.66
CA ALA A 182 3.63 12.29 -10.14
C ALA A 182 3.45 11.10 -11.09
N ASP A 183 4.48 10.26 -11.15
CA ASP A 183 4.47 8.99 -11.90
C ASP A 183 3.61 7.95 -11.19
N LEU A 184 3.71 7.92 -9.87
CA LEU A 184 2.96 7.03 -9.00
C LEU A 184 2.07 7.83 -8.04
N ARG A 185 0.79 7.48 -7.99
CA ARG A 185 -0.16 7.99 -7.00
C ARG A 185 -0.71 6.82 -6.21
N ILE A 186 -0.27 6.72 -4.96
CA ILE A 186 -0.51 5.57 -4.08
C ILE A 186 -1.58 5.91 -3.06
N ILE A 187 -2.54 5.01 -2.85
CA ILE A 187 -3.58 5.16 -1.83
C ILE A 187 -3.88 3.83 -1.14
N ASN A 188 -4.24 3.87 0.13
CA ASN A 188 -4.78 2.72 0.84
C ASN A 188 -6.30 2.67 0.71
N GLN A 189 -6.84 1.68 -0.01
CA GLN A 189 -8.28 1.43 -0.08
C GLN A 189 -8.71 0.61 1.14
N GLU A 190 -9.18 1.27 2.17
CA GLU A 190 -9.44 0.61 3.45
C GLU A 190 -10.81 -0.09 3.50
N THR A 191 -11.85 0.52 2.94
CA THR A 191 -13.17 -0.13 2.87
C THR A 191 -13.28 -1.04 1.65
N LEU A 192 -13.94 -2.18 1.78
CA LEU A 192 -14.27 -3.03 0.62
C LEU A 192 -15.08 -2.24 -0.42
N ILE A 193 -14.92 -2.60 -1.68
CA ILE A 193 -15.75 -2.15 -2.79
C ILE A 193 -16.20 -3.40 -3.56
N CYS A 194 -17.43 -3.83 -3.31
CA CYS A 194 -18.03 -4.98 -3.98
C CYS A 194 -19.15 -4.49 -4.90
N ASP A 195 -19.11 -4.85 -6.16
CA ASP A 195 -20.21 -4.56 -7.09
C ASP A 195 -21.22 -5.69 -7.23
N ASN A 196 -21.12 -6.72 -6.36
CA ASN A 196 -22.10 -7.78 -6.26
C ASN A 196 -23.38 -7.24 -5.61
N PRO A 197 -24.54 -7.25 -6.32
CA PRO A 197 -25.79 -6.71 -5.80
C PRO A 197 -26.36 -7.48 -4.59
N ASP A 198 -25.87 -8.68 -4.31
CA ASP A 198 -26.28 -9.47 -3.15
C ASP A 198 -25.51 -9.07 -1.89
N ILE A 199 -24.47 -8.22 -2.02
CA ILE A 199 -23.67 -7.71 -0.91
C ILE A 199 -24.07 -6.26 -0.63
N GLU A 200 -24.74 -6.04 0.50
CA GLU A 200 -25.26 -4.73 0.89
C GLU A 200 -24.15 -3.66 1.00
N ILE A 201 -24.39 -2.48 0.41
CA ILE A 201 -23.58 -1.28 0.67
C ILE A 201 -23.80 -0.86 2.11
N SER A 202 -22.71 -0.70 2.86
CA SER A 202 -22.73 -0.33 4.28
C SER A 202 -21.43 0.37 4.66
N GLY A 203 -21.47 1.19 5.72
CA GLY A 203 -20.34 2.02 6.09
C GLY A 203 -20.26 2.30 7.59
N SER A 204 -20.54 1.29 8.44
CA SER A 204 -20.51 1.44 9.89
C SER A 204 -20.32 0.09 10.60
N ASN A 205 -19.85 0.14 11.85
CA ASN A 205 -19.80 -1.01 12.77
C ASN A 205 -18.99 -2.21 12.26
N PHE A 206 -17.79 -1.98 11.72
CA PHE A 206 -16.93 -3.04 11.15
C PHE A 206 -17.67 -3.90 10.12
N ASN A 207 -18.45 -3.25 9.28
CA ASN A 207 -19.23 -3.89 8.22
C ASN A 207 -19.27 -2.93 7.04
N PHE A 208 -18.12 -2.79 6.36
CA PHE A 208 -17.95 -1.82 5.28
C PHE A 208 -18.03 -2.49 3.92
N ASN A 209 -18.82 -1.91 3.05
CA ASN A 209 -18.83 -2.12 1.61
C ASN A 209 -19.25 -0.82 0.94
N SER A 210 -18.33 -0.18 0.25
CA SER A 210 -18.54 1.10 -0.42
C SER A 210 -19.19 0.92 -1.78
N PRO A 211 -19.91 1.93 -2.28
CA PRO A 211 -20.39 1.92 -3.66
C PRO A 211 -19.24 1.78 -4.67
N PRO A 212 -19.44 1.04 -5.78
CA PRO A 212 -18.44 0.91 -6.85
C PRO A 212 -17.91 2.24 -7.38
N GLU A 213 -18.76 3.26 -7.48
CA GLU A 213 -18.40 4.60 -7.93
C GLU A 213 -17.30 5.26 -7.07
N ALA A 214 -17.09 4.78 -5.83
CA ALA A 214 -16.02 5.29 -4.98
C ALA A 214 -14.63 4.87 -5.49
N GLY A 215 -14.49 3.65 -6.01
CA GLY A 215 -13.25 3.17 -6.59
C GLY A 215 -12.99 3.76 -7.97
N GLU A 216 -14.01 3.85 -8.81
CA GLU A 216 -13.91 4.55 -10.10
C GLU A 216 -13.43 5.99 -9.90
N ALA A 217 -13.99 6.68 -8.92
CA ALA A 217 -13.66 8.09 -8.67
C ALA A 217 -12.22 8.32 -8.17
N ILE A 218 -11.61 7.41 -7.40
CA ILE A 218 -10.19 7.55 -7.04
C ILE A 218 -9.27 7.27 -8.23
N VAL A 219 -9.64 6.36 -9.12
CA VAL A 219 -8.91 6.12 -10.38
C VAL A 219 -9.02 7.34 -11.29
N ASP A 220 -10.22 7.92 -11.45
CA ASP A 220 -10.45 9.15 -12.20
C ASP A 220 -9.72 10.35 -11.59
N LEU A 221 -9.55 10.37 -10.27
CA LEU A 221 -8.76 11.37 -9.57
C LEU A 221 -7.26 11.24 -9.87
N GLY A 222 -6.82 10.10 -10.40
CA GLY A 222 -5.47 9.84 -10.85
C GLY A 222 -4.68 8.85 -10.01
N PHE A 223 -5.26 8.25 -8.97
CA PHE A 223 -4.57 7.17 -8.24
C PHE A 223 -4.40 5.95 -9.14
N ASN A 224 -3.17 5.52 -9.32
CA ASN A 224 -2.80 4.42 -10.20
C ASN A 224 -2.09 3.26 -9.48
N VAL A 225 -1.96 3.33 -8.16
CA VAL A 225 -1.42 2.27 -7.30
C VAL A 225 -2.27 2.18 -6.03
N VAL A 226 -2.97 1.06 -5.85
CA VAL A 226 -3.95 0.90 -4.77
C VAL A 226 -3.54 -0.25 -3.86
N SER A 227 -3.17 0.09 -2.62
CA SER A 227 -2.99 -0.89 -1.55
C SER A 227 -4.34 -1.37 -1.05
N MET A 228 -4.53 -2.68 -0.98
CA MET A 228 -5.77 -3.29 -0.51
C MET A 228 -5.61 -3.98 0.85
N CYS A 229 -4.38 -4.10 1.40
CA CYS A 229 -4.13 -4.86 2.62
C CYS A 229 -4.37 -4.03 3.87
N ASN A 230 -5.47 -4.29 4.58
CA ASN A 230 -5.88 -3.56 5.78
C ASN A 230 -6.74 -4.43 6.72
N ASN A 231 -7.23 -3.85 7.82
CA ASN A 231 -8.01 -4.56 8.83
C ASN A 231 -9.47 -4.85 8.42
N HIS A 232 -10.02 -4.17 7.39
CA HIS A 232 -11.41 -4.30 6.93
C HIS A 232 -11.63 -5.33 5.81
N LEU A 233 -10.61 -6.09 5.45
CA LEU A 233 -10.64 -7.07 4.36
C LEU A 233 -11.76 -8.09 4.45
N LEU A 234 -12.14 -8.51 5.65
CA LEU A 234 -13.15 -9.54 5.87
C LEU A 234 -14.47 -9.02 6.46
N ASP A 235 -14.76 -7.74 6.33
CA ASP A 235 -16.02 -7.14 6.80
C ASP A 235 -17.27 -7.74 6.14
N LYS A 236 -17.13 -8.28 4.94
CA LYS A 236 -18.16 -9.02 4.19
C LYS A 236 -17.78 -10.49 3.99
N GLY A 237 -16.85 -11.00 4.83
CA GLY A 237 -16.34 -12.36 4.70
C GLY A 237 -15.52 -12.57 3.43
N VAL A 238 -15.16 -13.82 3.17
CA VAL A 238 -14.39 -14.20 1.97
C VAL A 238 -15.15 -13.90 0.67
N GLU A 239 -16.47 -14.04 0.67
CA GLU A 239 -17.30 -13.72 -0.48
C GLU A 239 -17.22 -12.24 -0.85
N GLY A 240 -17.28 -11.34 0.17
CA GLY A 240 -17.12 -9.91 -0.04
C GLY A 240 -15.71 -9.55 -0.54
N LEU A 241 -14.68 -10.15 0.05
CA LEU A 241 -13.31 -9.92 -0.38
C LEU A 241 -13.08 -10.40 -1.82
N THR A 242 -13.62 -11.59 -2.18
CA THR A 242 -13.53 -12.10 -3.55
C THR A 242 -14.25 -11.18 -4.54
N SER A 243 -15.45 -10.72 -4.22
CA SER A 243 -16.18 -9.75 -5.03
C SER A 243 -15.43 -8.41 -5.18
N CYS A 244 -14.77 -7.95 -4.10
CA CYS A 244 -13.93 -6.77 -4.15
C CYS A 244 -12.74 -6.98 -5.10
N MET A 245 -12.05 -8.12 -5.04
CA MET A 245 -10.97 -8.46 -5.97
C MET A 245 -11.47 -8.53 -7.42
N ASP A 246 -12.65 -9.10 -7.67
CA ASP A 246 -13.27 -9.16 -9.01
C ASP A 246 -13.61 -7.74 -9.54
N TYR A 247 -14.07 -6.86 -8.67
CA TYR A 247 -14.29 -5.44 -8.99
C TYR A 247 -12.99 -4.76 -9.45
N TRP A 248 -11.91 -4.89 -8.67
CA TRP A 248 -10.63 -4.30 -9.03
C TRP A 248 -10.00 -4.93 -10.27
N ASP A 249 -10.13 -6.25 -10.47
CA ASP A 249 -9.68 -6.93 -11.69
C ASP A 249 -10.35 -6.39 -12.96
N ARG A 250 -11.63 -5.97 -12.87
CA ARG A 250 -12.33 -5.29 -13.97
C ARG A 250 -11.72 -3.92 -14.23
N LEU A 251 -11.49 -3.10 -13.21
CA LEU A 251 -10.86 -1.79 -13.37
C LEU A 251 -9.44 -1.90 -13.93
N LEU A 252 -8.67 -2.91 -13.55
CA LEU A 252 -7.34 -3.20 -14.11
C LEU A 252 -7.39 -3.49 -15.62
N GLN A 253 -8.49 -4.05 -16.13
CA GLN A 253 -8.66 -4.27 -17.57
C GLN A 253 -9.03 -2.99 -18.32
N GLU A 254 -9.72 -2.06 -17.66
CA GLU A 254 -10.15 -0.78 -18.22
C GLU A 254 -9.07 0.29 -18.15
N HIS A 255 -8.19 0.21 -17.12
CA HIS A 255 -7.13 1.18 -16.82
C HIS A 255 -5.77 0.50 -16.81
N SER A 256 -5.06 0.50 -17.93
CA SER A 256 -3.78 -0.21 -18.10
C SER A 256 -2.65 0.30 -17.21
N ASP A 257 -2.78 1.50 -16.64
CA ASP A 257 -1.82 2.10 -15.71
C ASP A 257 -2.14 1.81 -14.23
N LEU A 258 -3.28 1.19 -13.95
CA LEU A 258 -3.69 0.84 -12.59
C LEU A 258 -2.97 -0.43 -12.12
N LEU A 259 -2.62 -0.47 -10.83
CA LEU A 259 -2.06 -1.63 -10.14
C LEU A 259 -2.69 -1.76 -8.75
N THR A 260 -3.10 -2.98 -8.36
CA THR A 260 -3.56 -3.31 -7.01
C THR A 260 -2.67 -4.35 -6.38
N TYR A 261 -2.50 -4.31 -5.06
CA TYR A 261 -1.61 -5.23 -4.34
C TYR A 261 -2.02 -5.43 -2.87
N GLY A 262 -1.47 -6.48 -2.25
CA GLY A 262 -1.60 -6.75 -0.83
C GLY A 262 -2.65 -7.79 -0.45
N VAL A 263 -3.49 -8.22 -1.39
CA VAL A 263 -4.43 -9.34 -1.24
C VAL A 263 -4.32 -10.22 -2.47
N TYR A 264 -4.31 -11.54 -2.28
CA TYR A 264 -4.00 -12.48 -3.34
C TYR A 264 -5.01 -13.64 -3.32
N ARG A 265 -5.32 -14.18 -4.51
CA ARG A 265 -6.29 -15.26 -4.68
C ARG A 265 -5.79 -16.61 -4.15
N ASP A 266 -4.47 -16.82 -4.23
CA ASP A 266 -3.79 -18.01 -3.75
C ASP A 266 -2.28 -17.75 -3.54
N VAL A 267 -1.55 -18.80 -3.18
CA VAL A 267 -0.09 -18.73 -2.94
C VAL A 267 0.69 -18.39 -4.21
N ASP A 268 0.27 -18.88 -5.37
CA ASP A 268 0.95 -18.60 -6.64
C ASP A 268 0.78 -17.13 -7.02
N ASP A 269 -0.42 -16.57 -6.82
CA ASP A 269 -0.70 -15.15 -6.99
C ASP A 269 0.09 -14.27 -5.99
N MET A 270 0.21 -14.70 -4.73
CA MET A 270 1.02 -14.01 -3.71
C MET A 270 2.51 -14.02 -4.08
N ASN A 271 3.01 -15.11 -4.64
CA ASN A 271 4.40 -15.23 -5.09
C ASN A 271 4.70 -14.42 -6.36
N ASN A 272 3.69 -13.98 -7.08
CA ASN A 272 3.81 -13.09 -8.23
C ASN A 272 3.83 -11.63 -7.74
N ILE A 273 5.01 -11.14 -7.36
CA ILE A 273 5.19 -9.77 -6.86
C ILE A 273 4.70 -8.75 -7.86
N ARG A 274 3.91 -7.80 -7.41
CA ARG A 274 3.36 -6.71 -8.25
C ARG A 274 4.46 -5.72 -8.58
N ILE A 275 4.76 -5.57 -9.86
CA ILE A 275 5.83 -4.69 -10.38
C ILE A 275 5.23 -3.76 -11.42
N LYS A 276 5.56 -2.48 -11.33
CA LYS A 276 5.25 -1.46 -12.33
C LYS A 276 6.55 -0.89 -12.89
N GLU A 277 6.64 -0.76 -14.20
CA GLU A 277 7.77 -0.11 -14.86
C GLU A 277 7.49 1.38 -15.01
N VAL A 278 8.36 2.21 -14.47
CA VAL A 278 8.23 3.67 -14.43
C VAL A 278 9.58 4.29 -14.79
N ASN A 279 9.62 5.12 -15.81
CA ASN A 279 10.84 5.81 -16.26
C ASN A 279 12.02 4.82 -16.53
N GLY A 280 11.72 3.58 -16.95
CA GLY A 280 12.70 2.51 -17.16
C GLY A 280 13.15 1.82 -15.88
N LEU A 281 12.64 2.19 -14.71
CA LEU A 281 12.87 1.53 -13.42
C LEU A 281 11.70 0.57 -13.11
N LYS A 282 12.02 -0.53 -12.48
CA LYS A 282 11.04 -1.47 -11.95
C LYS A 282 10.76 -1.15 -10.49
N VAL A 283 9.51 -0.88 -10.15
CA VAL A 283 9.05 -0.62 -8.78
C VAL A 283 8.19 -1.79 -8.32
N ALA A 284 8.61 -2.48 -7.27
CA ALA A 284 7.87 -3.56 -6.64
C ALA A 284 6.98 -3.02 -5.51
N PHE A 285 5.79 -3.60 -5.35
CA PHE A 285 4.80 -3.21 -4.35
C PHE A 285 4.41 -4.41 -3.49
N LEU A 286 4.55 -4.24 -2.17
CA LEU A 286 4.17 -5.21 -1.15
C LEU A 286 3.26 -4.54 -0.11
N ALA A 287 2.35 -5.30 0.51
CA ALA A 287 1.52 -4.75 1.56
C ALA A 287 1.21 -5.76 2.66
N TYR A 288 1.15 -5.26 3.90
CA TYR A 288 0.97 -6.05 5.11
C TYR A 288 -0.02 -5.36 6.06
N THR A 289 -0.79 -6.15 6.81
CA THR A 289 -1.67 -5.63 7.86
C THR A 289 -1.39 -6.26 9.21
N GLU A 290 -1.54 -5.50 10.29
CA GLU A 290 -1.31 -6.02 11.64
C GLU A 290 -2.41 -6.97 12.09
N ASN A 291 -3.63 -6.75 11.63
CA ASN A 291 -4.78 -7.58 11.98
C ASN A 291 -5.87 -7.48 10.90
N ILE A 292 -6.91 -8.29 11.05
CA ILE A 292 -8.11 -8.30 10.20
C ILE A 292 -9.36 -8.26 11.10
N ASN A 293 -9.40 -7.31 12.04
CA ASN A 293 -10.52 -7.06 12.97
C ASN A 293 -11.02 -8.32 13.71
N GLY A 294 -10.08 -9.23 14.04
CA GLY A 294 -10.39 -10.47 14.76
C GLY A 294 -11.04 -11.56 13.90
N TYR A 295 -11.21 -11.33 12.60
CA TYR A 295 -11.57 -12.37 11.65
C TYR A 295 -10.40 -13.32 11.40
N THR A 296 -10.67 -14.41 10.76
CA THR A 296 -9.67 -15.38 10.26
C THR A 296 -10.07 -15.80 8.86
N VAL A 297 -9.10 -15.93 7.97
CA VAL A 297 -9.33 -16.58 6.68
C VAL A 297 -9.67 -18.05 6.95
N PRO A 298 -10.79 -18.58 6.44
CA PRO A 298 -11.17 -19.98 6.62
C PRO A 298 -10.11 -20.94 6.05
N ASP A 299 -9.91 -22.10 6.72
CA ASP A 299 -8.91 -23.10 6.31
C ASP A 299 -9.12 -23.67 4.88
N ASP A 300 -10.34 -23.57 4.35
CA ASP A 300 -10.73 -24.01 2.99
C ASP A 300 -10.64 -22.88 1.95
N SER A 301 -10.32 -21.67 2.35
CA SER A 301 -10.06 -20.54 1.44
C SER A 301 -8.62 -20.57 0.92
N THR A 302 -8.45 -20.25 -0.36
CA THR A 302 -7.13 -20.08 -0.98
C THR A 302 -6.55 -18.69 -0.81
N ILE A 303 -7.37 -17.70 -0.42
CA ILE A 303 -6.96 -16.29 -0.30
C ILE A 303 -5.79 -16.13 0.66
N GLN A 304 -4.81 -15.32 0.24
CA GLN A 304 -3.63 -14.99 1.02
C GLN A 304 -3.65 -13.52 1.45
N ILE A 305 -3.42 -13.31 2.73
CA ILE A 305 -3.24 -12.01 3.39
C ILE A 305 -2.02 -12.16 4.30
N THR A 306 -1.04 -11.31 4.17
CA THR A 306 0.16 -11.37 5.02
C THR A 306 0.00 -10.44 6.22
N LEU A 307 0.07 -11.03 7.42
CA LEU A 307 0.04 -10.27 8.67
C LEU A 307 1.46 -9.82 9.06
N THR A 308 1.56 -8.62 9.67
CA THR A 308 2.85 -8.08 10.13
C THR A 308 3.56 -8.94 11.18
N THR A 309 2.92 -9.97 11.71
CA THR A 309 3.51 -10.96 12.62
C THR A 309 4.18 -12.13 11.90
N GLN A 310 4.19 -12.15 10.58
CA GLN A 310 4.75 -13.22 9.75
C GLN A 310 6.12 -12.80 9.20
N ASP A 311 7.04 -12.46 10.10
CA ASP A 311 8.36 -11.91 9.77
C ASP A 311 9.10 -12.72 8.70
N ASP A 312 9.11 -14.06 8.81
CA ASP A 312 9.79 -14.94 7.84
C ASP A 312 9.23 -14.78 6.41
N VAL A 313 7.89 -14.61 6.29
CA VAL A 313 7.22 -14.42 4.98
C VAL A 313 7.51 -13.03 4.44
N ILE A 314 7.45 -12.01 5.27
CA ILE A 314 7.70 -10.61 4.90
C ILE A 314 9.14 -10.45 4.41
N GLN A 315 10.08 -11.01 5.16
CA GLN A 315 11.50 -10.99 4.77
C GLN A 315 11.72 -11.64 3.41
N GLU A 316 11.20 -12.86 3.19
CA GLU A 316 11.31 -13.57 1.92
C GLU A 316 10.72 -12.75 0.76
N GLN A 317 9.56 -12.12 0.97
CA GLN A 317 8.91 -11.29 -0.05
C GLN A 317 9.70 -10.02 -0.38
N ILE A 318 10.25 -9.33 0.63
CA ILE A 318 11.06 -8.11 0.42
C ILE A 318 12.38 -8.46 -0.26
N GLU A 319 13.08 -9.50 0.20
CA GLU A 319 14.32 -9.97 -0.44
C GLU A 319 14.10 -10.37 -1.90
N ARG A 320 13.00 -11.10 -2.18
CA ARG A 320 12.62 -11.44 -3.55
C ARG A 320 12.22 -10.21 -4.39
N ALA A 321 11.58 -9.21 -3.81
CA ALA A 321 11.25 -7.97 -4.51
C ALA A 321 12.52 -7.24 -4.96
N ASN A 322 13.56 -7.20 -4.12
CA ASN A 322 14.87 -6.64 -4.44
C ASN A 322 15.60 -7.40 -5.56
N GLU A 323 15.34 -8.72 -5.73
CA GLU A 323 15.90 -9.48 -6.84
C GLU A 323 15.21 -9.15 -8.18
N LEU A 324 13.95 -8.70 -8.15
CA LEU A 324 13.08 -8.52 -9.32
C LEU A 324 12.93 -7.07 -9.76
N ALA A 325 13.17 -6.13 -8.88
CA ALA A 325 12.92 -4.70 -9.06
C ALA A 325 14.09 -3.84 -8.61
N ASP A 326 14.09 -2.59 -9.07
CA ASP A 326 15.09 -1.57 -8.72
C ASP A 326 14.70 -0.81 -7.44
N ILE A 327 13.39 -0.76 -7.13
CA ILE A 327 12.80 -0.02 -6.00
C ILE A 327 11.76 -0.92 -5.33
N VAL A 328 11.72 -0.93 -3.99
CA VAL A 328 10.75 -1.69 -3.21
C VAL A 328 9.92 -0.77 -2.31
N VAL A 329 8.64 -0.68 -2.62
CA VAL A 329 7.62 0.08 -1.86
C VAL A 329 6.79 -0.88 -1.02
N VAL A 330 6.69 -0.62 0.28
CA VAL A 330 5.87 -1.39 1.21
C VAL A 330 4.74 -0.52 1.74
N SER A 331 3.48 -0.98 1.65
CA SER A 331 2.37 -0.41 2.43
C SER A 331 2.15 -1.23 3.69
N ALA A 332 2.05 -0.55 4.83
CA ALA A 332 1.85 -1.21 6.12
C ALA A 332 0.64 -0.61 6.86
N HIS A 333 -0.35 -1.44 7.14
CA HIS A 333 -1.56 -1.05 7.86
C HIS A 333 -1.46 -1.52 9.31
N TRP A 334 -0.98 -0.66 10.20
CA TRP A 334 -0.48 -0.99 11.53
C TRP A 334 -0.66 0.10 12.57
N GLY A 335 -0.40 -0.22 13.82
CA GLY A 335 -0.36 0.74 14.92
C GLY A 335 -1.65 0.77 15.73
N ASP A 336 -1.83 1.85 16.48
CA ASP A 336 -3.00 2.08 17.30
C ASP A 336 -3.80 3.25 16.73
N GLU A 337 -5.13 3.12 16.67
CA GLU A 337 -6.02 4.18 16.18
C GLU A 337 -6.00 5.42 17.11
N ASP A 338 -6.30 6.58 16.55
CA ASP A 338 -6.52 7.84 17.25
C ASP A 338 -5.32 8.34 18.08
N THR A 339 -4.08 8.00 17.70
CA THR A 339 -2.87 8.47 18.36
C THR A 339 -1.78 8.90 17.41
N PHE A 340 -1.09 10.01 17.74
CA PHE A 340 0.12 10.48 17.03
C PHE A 340 1.39 9.71 17.46
N GLU A 341 1.32 8.90 18.50
CA GLU A 341 2.42 8.13 19.07
C GLU A 341 2.65 6.84 18.28
N VAL A 342 3.85 6.66 17.77
CA VAL A 342 4.25 5.40 17.13
C VAL A 342 4.71 4.41 18.18
N ARG A 343 4.07 3.28 18.24
CA ARG A 343 4.36 2.19 19.17
C ARG A 343 5.73 1.55 18.89
N ASP A 344 6.47 1.17 19.93
CA ASP A 344 7.81 0.57 19.79
C ASP A 344 7.82 -0.68 18.89
N GLY A 345 6.75 -1.50 18.93
CA GLY A 345 6.61 -2.66 18.07
C GLY A 345 6.52 -2.31 16.59
N VAL A 346 5.83 -1.21 16.24
CA VAL A 346 5.74 -0.70 14.87
C VAL A 346 7.09 -0.17 14.38
N LYS A 347 7.82 0.56 15.24
CA LYS A 347 9.19 1.02 14.93
C LYS A 347 10.15 -0.13 14.68
N ALA A 348 10.06 -1.18 15.50
CA ALA A 348 10.88 -2.38 15.34
C ALA A 348 10.57 -3.10 14.02
N GLN A 349 9.29 -3.18 13.64
CA GLN A 349 8.89 -3.75 12.36
C GLN A 349 9.36 -2.92 11.17
N ALA A 350 9.23 -1.59 11.24
CA ALA A 350 9.75 -0.69 10.22
C ALA A 350 11.27 -0.89 10.04
N GLN A 351 12.02 -0.96 11.15
CA GLN A 351 13.45 -1.23 11.12
C GLN A 351 13.77 -2.56 10.44
N ASN A 352 13.02 -3.63 10.75
CA ASN A 352 13.21 -4.92 10.13
C ASN A 352 12.94 -4.89 8.61
N MET A 353 11.81 -4.32 8.19
CA MET A 353 11.45 -4.24 6.77
C MET A 353 12.46 -3.42 5.96
N ILE A 354 12.96 -2.30 6.52
CA ILE A 354 14.03 -1.51 5.90
C ILE A 354 15.32 -2.32 5.85
N GLU A 355 15.70 -3.02 6.91
CA GLU A 355 16.90 -3.87 6.94
C GLU A 355 16.83 -5.02 5.91
N TRP A 356 15.64 -5.56 5.65
CA TRP A 356 15.41 -6.59 4.61
C TRP A 356 15.41 -6.04 3.19
N GLY A 357 15.39 -4.71 3.02
CA GLY A 357 15.57 -4.02 1.74
C GLY A 357 14.36 -3.25 1.22
N ALA A 358 13.36 -2.95 2.06
CA ALA A 358 12.33 -1.98 1.67
C ALA A 358 12.94 -0.58 1.59
N ASP A 359 12.70 0.16 0.50
CA ASP A 359 13.24 1.52 0.31
C ASP A 359 12.34 2.57 0.92
N VAL A 360 11.04 2.40 0.80
CA VAL A 360 10.05 3.26 1.44
C VAL A 360 8.90 2.45 2.03
N ILE A 361 8.45 2.83 3.23
CA ILE A 361 7.27 2.28 3.89
C ILE A 361 6.22 3.38 4.00
N ILE A 362 5.00 3.11 3.51
CA ILE A 362 3.84 3.99 3.60
C ILE A 362 2.86 3.36 4.60
N GLY A 363 2.81 3.94 5.80
CA GLY A 363 1.98 3.47 6.90
C GLY A 363 0.56 4.02 6.87
N ASN A 364 -0.39 3.23 7.36
CA ASN A 364 -1.83 3.52 7.42
C ASN A 364 -2.44 2.91 8.69
N HIS A 365 -3.72 3.10 8.97
CA HIS A 365 -4.50 2.57 10.09
C HIS A 365 -4.72 3.54 11.28
N PRO A 366 -3.76 4.31 11.80
CA PRO A 366 -4.01 5.19 12.94
C PRO A 366 -5.07 6.27 12.70
N HIS A 367 -5.47 6.52 11.45
CA HIS A 367 -6.42 7.55 11.03
C HIS A 367 -6.01 8.98 11.41
N VAL A 368 -4.77 9.14 11.81
CA VAL A 368 -4.09 10.42 12.07
C VAL A 368 -2.69 10.36 11.48
N PRO A 369 -2.11 11.47 11.01
CA PRO A 369 -0.73 11.47 10.57
C PRO A 369 0.21 11.19 11.75
N GLN A 370 1.18 10.32 11.56
CA GLN A 370 2.25 10.07 12.52
C GLN A 370 3.58 10.56 11.96
N THR A 371 4.63 10.51 12.77
CA THR A 371 5.97 10.94 12.36
C THR A 371 6.49 10.15 11.17
N MET A 372 7.48 10.71 10.50
CA MET A 372 8.25 10.06 9.43
C MET A 372 9.74 10.18 9.74
N GLU A 373 10.55 9.24 9.28
CA GLU A 373 12.00 9.26 9.51
C GLU A 373 12.78 8.41 8.50
N TYR A 374 14.07 8.75 8.35
CA TYR A 374 15.03 7.86 7.70
C TYR A 374 15.47 6.78 8.68
N ILE A 375 15.49 5.53 8.22
CA ILE A 375 16.00 4.38 8.98
C ILE A 375 17.29 3.91 8.31
N THR A 376 18.38 3.85 9.09
CA THR A 376 19.69 3.40 8.59
C THR A 376 19.81 1.89 8.72
N ARG A 377 20.14 1.22 7.61
CA ARG A 377 20.45 -0.22 7.54
C ARG A 377 21.83 -0.50 8.15
N SER A 378 22.10 -1.77 8.44
CA SER A 378 23.39 -2.21 8.99
C SER A 378 24.57 -1.97 8.05
N ASP A 379 24.35 -1.87 6.76
CA ASP A 379 25.35 -1.55 5.72
C ASP A 379 25.60 -0.03 5.55
N GLY A 380 24.85 0.81 6.26
CA GLY A 380 24.95 2.27 6.23
C GLY A 380 24.04 2.95 5.22
N THR A 381 23.33 2.22 4.37
CA THR A 381 22.29 2.76 3.48
C THR A 381 21.04 3.12 4.26
N GLN A 382 20.08 3.82 3.64
CA GLN A 382 18.87 4.27 4.32
C GLN A 382 17.63 3.92 3.53
N GLY A 383 16.54 3.59 4.25
CA GLY A 383 15.19 3.66 3.73
C GLY A 383 14.39 4.71 4.48
N PHE A 384 13.16 4.96 4.07
CA PHE A 384 12.30 5.97 4.64
C PHE A 384 10.96 5.39 5.08
N VAL A 385 10.41 5.88 6.17
CA VAL A 385 9.10 5.46 6.67
C VAL A 385 8.20 6.66 6.96
N PHE A 386 7.00 6.64 6.39
CA PHE A 386 5.84 7.37 6.87
C PHE A 386 5.08 6.42 7.79
N TYR A 387 5.01 6.66 9.10
CA TYR A 387 4.36 5.72 10.01
C TYR A 387 2.85 5.67 9.86
N ALA A 388 2.22 6.80 9.57
CA ALA A 388 0.81 6.86 9.15
C ALA A 388 0.51 8.15 8.42
N MET A 389 -0.28 8.04 7.34
CA MET A 389 -0.70 9.19 6.51
C MET A 389 -2.00 9.84 7.01
N GLY A 390 -2.74 9.17 7.92
CA GLY A 390 -4.08 9.60 8.30
C GLY A 390 -5.15 9.28 7.24
N ASN A 391 -6.31 9.92 7.35
CA ASN A 391 -7.41 9.67 6.43
C ASN A 391 -7.31 10.49 5.14
N PHE A 392 -7.31 9.86 3.97
CA PHE A 392 -7.57 10.59 2.73
C PHE A 392 -9.02 11.07 2.67
N VAL A 393 -9.96 10.20 3.02
CA VAL A 393 -11.38 10.53 3.22
C VAL A 393 -11.96 9.68 4.34
N SER A 394 -12.73 10.28 5.22
CA SER A 394 -13.48 9.56 6.25
C SER A 394 -14.66 10.41 6.76
N ALA A 395 -15.54 9.79 7.56
CA ALA A 395 -16.56 10.48 8.34
C ALA A 395 -16.26 10.41 9.85
N GLN A 396 -15.04 10.15 10.25
CA GLN A 396 -14.63 10.23 11.64
C GLN A 396 -14.72 11.67 12.14
N THR A 397 -15.13 11.85 13.39
CA THR A 397 -15.50 13.18 13.92
C THR A 397 -14.61 13.69 15.04
N PHE A 398 -13.62 12.90 15.48
CA PHE A 398 -12.63 13.42 16.41
C PHE A 398 -11.74 14.43 15.70
N ASN A 399 -11.43 15.53 16.37
CA ASN A 399 -10.65 16.61 15.75
C ASN A 399 -9.29 16.15 15.19
N ILE A 400 -8.69 15.14 15.80
CA ILE A 400 -7.40 14.58 15.36
C ILE A 400 -7.51 13.85 14.02
N ASN A 401 -8.65 13.18 13.74
CA ASN A 401 -8.89 12.46 12.49
C ASN A 401 -9.26 13.39 11.31
N LEU A 402 -9.42 14.69 11.56
CA LEU A 402 -9.64 15.72 10.53
C LEU A 402 -8.32 16.26 9.97
N ILE A 403 -7.20 15.80 10.50
CA ILE A 403 -5.86 16.15 10.01
C ILE A 403 -5.36 14.96 9.20
N SER A 404 -4.88 15.24 8.01
CA SER A 404 -4.39 14.25 7.08
C SER A 404 -3.11 14.75 6.41
N GLU A 405 -2.41 13.86 5.77
CA GLU A 405 -1.17 14.09 5.06
C GLU A 405 -1.29 13.52 3.64
N VAL A 406 -0.78 14.25 2.69
CA VAL A 406 -0.48 13.78 1.34
C VAL A 406 1.01 14.00 1.16
N ALA A 407 1.76 12.92 1.02
CA ALA A 407 3.20 12.99 0.79
C ALA A 407 3.48 13.16 -0.70
N ASP A 408 4.44 14.02 -1.01
CA ASP A 408 4.97 14.28 -2.35
C ASP A 408 6.48 14.17 -2.26
N PHE A 409 7.08 13.19 -2.94
CA PHE A 409 8.49 12.86 -2.80
C PHE A 409 9.06 12.15 -4.03
N ASP A 410 10.39 12.11 -4.12
CA ASP A 410 11.11 11.42 -5.17
C ASP A 410 11.79 10.15 -4.64
N LEU A 411 11.70 9.06 -5.40
CA LEU A 411 12.52 7.86 -5.27
C LEU A 411 13.61 7.93 -6.32
N VAL A 412 14.86 8.11 -5.90
CA VAL A 412 16.00 8.26 -6.80
C VAL A 412 16.85 7.00 -6.74
N TYR A 413 16.91 6.28 -7.87
CA TYR A 413 17.72 5.07 -8.01
C TYR A 413 19.11 5.40 -8.56
N HIS A 414 20.15 4.90 -7.91
CA HIS A 414 21.56 5.04 -8.26
C HIS A 414 22.13 3.69 -8.68
N GLU A 415 22.38 3.49 -9.97
CA GLU A 415 22.88 2.21 -10.48
C GLU A 415 24.29 1.85 -10.02
N GLU A 416 25.12 2.84 -9.73
CA GLU A 416 26.52 2.64 -9.33
C GLU A 416 26.64 1.74 -8.09
N ASP A 417 25.72 1.88 -7.15
CA ASP A 417 25.68 1.13 -5.89
C ASP A 417 24.33 0.43 -5.66
N LYS A 418 23.40 0.53 -6.62
CA LYS A 418 22.04 -0.02 -6.56
C LYS A 418 21.23 0.46 -5.36
N GLN A 419 21.44 1.69 -4.96
CA GLN A 419 20.74 2.29 -3.85
C GLN A 419 19.57 3.15 -4.31
N VAL A 420 18.56 3.24 -3.45
CA VAL A 420 17.45 4.17 -3.59
C VAL A 420 17.54 5.20 -2.48
N THR A 421 17.49 6.48 -2.84
CA THR A 421 17.31 7.56 -1.87
C THR A 421 15.92 8.15 -1.99
N VAL A 422 15.34 8.54 -0.86
CA VAL A 422 14.07 9.26 -0.80
C VAL A 422 14.40 10.74 -0.63
N GLU A 423 13.96 11.56 -1.59
CA GLU A 423 14.34 12.96 -1.67
C GLU A 423 13.13 13.87 -1.81
N ASN A 424 13.30 15.15 -1.58
CA ASN A 424 12.26 16.18 -1.79
C ASN A 424 10.94 15.92 -1.05
N VAL A 425 11.01 15.30 0.12
CA VAL A 425 9.85 14.99 0.94
C VAL A 425 9.20 16.26 1.51
#